data_2027b463e320c72067cdb6956c432a29
#
_entry.id   2027b463e320c72067cdb6956c432a29
#
_cell.length_a   1.000
_cell.length_b   1.000
_cell.length_c   1.000
_cell.angle_alpha   90.00
_cell.angle_beta   90.00
_cell.angle_gamma   90.00
#
_symmetry.space_group_name_H-M   'P 1'
#
loop_
_entity.id
_entity.type
_entity.pdbx_description
1 polymer ?
#
loop_
_entity_poly.entity_id
_entity_poly.type
_entity_poly.pdbx_seq_one_letter_code
_entity_poly.pdbx_strand_id
1 'polypeptide(L)'
;MIRRSLAFAVAFALAPSLASAEDLMQTYELARAGDPQYSAAESSRLATREGAVQARAAMLPQIGGSASLTRSWRDSEGGVAFGGEVVPNSDTSTESDTREYGLRLDQMIYDHSRLTQLKSQKSLSLASDYQLVAEGNNLITRTSAAYFNVLIQLETLAAAQAAEEAAEKNFDYASKRLEVGLAPITDVHEARAQYESARAVTITTRNSVEDAYQALAEITGQPVRNLKALPVDFQPELPSSLGVEDWVQAALGSNPALQAKQYQLESAEADVGTARAGHLPTLYLGGSYGKSHSESTQTNNLPPRDITDFENDSRSRSIGITLNVPIFAGGGTQSGVRQALARRDVIQDELVQQRRALERNARNAYQTLVAGISEVEARRQALVAAQSAFDASQVGLEVGTRTVLDVLQNQRTLFTAQQEYAVARYNYLQNRLLLEQTAGTLDVAHVQEVNRLLTVDAEAQLNR
;
A
#
# COMPACT_ATOMS: atom_id res chain seq x y z
N MET A 1 -17.68 22.04 8.75
CA MET A 1 -16.45 22.26 9.53
C MET A 1 -15.25 22.34 8.58
N ILE A 2 -15.21 23.39 7.76
CA ILE A 2 -14.13 23.62 6.79
C ILE A 2 -13.76 25.09 6.93
N ARG A 3 -12.84 25.42 7.86
CA ARG A 3 -12.24 26.79 7.97
C ARG A 3 -11.09 26.90 8.97
N ARG A 4 -10.31 25.84 9.22
CA ARG A 4 -9.13 25.94 10.11
C ARG A 4 -7.80 25.46 9.51
N SER A 5 -7.74 25.15 8.22
CA SER A 5 -6.54 24.57 7.56
C SER A 5 -5.69 25.57 6.77
N LEU A 6 -5.97 26.85 6.78
CA LEU A 6 -5.27 27.83 5.91
C LEU A 6 -4.32 28.79 6.64
N ALA A 7 -4.19 28.69 7.95
CA ALA A 7 -3.33 29.60 8.74
C ALA A 7 -1.96 29.02 9.14
N PHE A 8 -1.67 27.72 8.87
CA PHE A 8 -0.40 27.07 9.25
C PHE A 8 0.60 26.91 8.10
N ALA A 9 0.23 27.23 6.86
CA ALA A 9 1.05 26.99 5.68
C ALA A 9 2.07 28.10 5.34
N VAL A 10 2.07 29.25 6.05
CA VAL A 10 2.92 30.40 5.69
C VAL A 10 4.13 30.60 6.65
N ALA A 11 4.18 29.93 7.79
CA ALA A 11 5.25 30.11 8.78
C ALA A 11 6.47 29.19 8.61
N PHE A 12 6.44 28.23 7.67
CA PHE A 12 7.52 27.22 7.49
C PHE A 12 8.52 27.55 6.37
N ALA A 13 8.38 28.69 5.69
CA ALA A 13 9.15 29.02 4.49
C ALA A 13 10.42 29.85 4.72
N LEU A 14 10.89 30.09 5.96
CA LEU A 14 12.04 30.97 6.25
C LEU A 14 12.97 30.45 7.36
N ALA A 15 13.10 29.13 7.53
CA ALA A 15 14.26 28.60 8.23
C ALA A 15 15.38 28.39 7.20
N PRO A 16 16.58 28.98 7.37
CA PRO A 16 17.73 28.61 6.56
C PRO A 16 17.99 27.12 6.88
N SER A 17 17.81 26.24 5.90
CA SER A 17 18.25 24.86 5.99
C SER A 17 19.78 24.91 6.15
N LEU A 18 20.27 24.80 7.39
CA LEU A 18 21.61 24.30 7.61
C LEU A 18 21.68 23.00 6.82
N ALA A 19 22.57 22.92 5.85
CA ALA A 19 22.86 21.71 5.09
C ALA A 19 23.41 20.65 6.07
N SER A 20 22.52 20.09 6.88
CA SER A 20 22.79 18.92 7.72
C SER A 20 22.65 17.71 6.80
N ALA A 21 23.63 16.82 6.83
CA ALA A 21 23.53 15.55 6.12
C ALA A 21 22.27 14.84 6.63
N GLU A 22 21.34 14.56 5.70
CA GLU A 22 20.07 13.91 6.03
C GLU A 22 20.33 12.42 6.32
N ASP A 23 20.00 12.02 7.54
CA ASP A 23 20.18 10.64 7.96
C ASP A 23 18.97 9.77 7.58
N LEU A 24 19.14 8.45 7.67
CA LEU A 24 18.09 7.49 7.32
C LEU A 24 16.82 7.73 8.15
N MET A 25 16.95 8.13 9.41
CA MET A 25 15.80 8.37 10.28
C MET A 25 15.00 9.61 9.84
N GLN A 26 15.67 10.70 9.51
CA GLN A 26 15.04 11.89 8.96
C GLN A 26 14.36 11.60 7.62
N THR A 27 15.03 10.86 6.74
CA THR A 27 14.47 10.42 5.46
C THR A 27 13.20 9.57 5.66
N TYR A 28 13.19 8.67 6.65
CA TYR A 28 12.01 7.89 7.01
C TYR A 28 10.86 8.77 7.53
N GLU A 29 11.15 9.75 8.37
CA GLU A 29 10.12 10.69 8.88
C GLU A 29 9.48 11.49 7.73
N LEU A 30 10.28 11.94 6.77
CA LEU A 30 9.81 12.59 5.56
C LEU A 30 8.93 11.64 4.72
N ALA A 31 9.39 10.40 4.50
CA ALA A 31 8.63 9.38 3.79
C ALA A 31 7.30 9.08 4.48
N ARG A 32 7.28 8.97 5.82
CA ARG A 32 6.05 8.75 6.58
C ARG A 32 5.04 9.87 6.44
N ALA A 33 5.52 11.12 6.28
CA ALA A 33 4.66 12.29 6.09
C ALA A 33 4.23 12.48 4.62
N GLY A 34 5.07 12.07 3.66
CA GLY A 34 4.93 12.39 2.24
C GLY A 34 4.50 11.22 1.33
N ASP A 35 4.61 9.96 1.78
CA ASP A 35 4.36 8.81 0.92
C ASP A 35 2.87 8.59 0.60
N PRO A 36 2.47 8.68 -0.70
CA PRO A 36 1.09 8.50 -1.09
C PRO A 36 0.55 7.08 -0.86
N GLN A 37 1.40 6.05 -0.92
CA GLN A 37 1.00 4.67 -0.73
C GLN A 37 0.62 4.40 0.73
N TYR A 38 1.40 4.91 1.68
CA TYR A 38 1.08 4.82 3.11
C TYR A 38 -0.18 5.62 3.45
N SER A 39 -0.32 6.85 2.92
CA SER A 39 -1.54 7.69 3.09
C SER A 39 -2.78 7.01 2.52
N ALA A 40 -2.67 6.33 1.37
CA ALA A 40 -3.77 5.55 0.80
C ALA A 40 -4.16 4.36 1.71
N ALA A 41 -3.19 3.70 2.34
CA ALA A 41 -3.46 2.62 3.30
C ALA A 41 -4.18 3.15 4.57
N GLU A 42 -3.79 4.32 5.10
CA GLU A 42 -4.50 4.98 6.21
C GLU A 42 -5.95 5.30 5.83
N SER A 43 -6.17 5.87 4.65
CA SER A 43 -7.51 6.18 4.14
C SER A 43 -8.36 4.92 3.95
N SER A 44 -7.78 3.85 3.42
CA SER A 44 -8.44 2.54 3.26
C SER A 44 -8.83 1.93 4.59
N ARG A 45 -7.95 2.00 5.59
CA ARG A 45 -8.26 1.58 6.97
C ARG A 45 -9.44 2.37 7.54
N LEU A 46 -9.44 3.71 7.41
CA LEU A 46 -10.56 4.55 7.88
C LEU A 46 -11.87 4.17 7.19
N ALA A 47 -11.86 3.96 5.88
CA ALA A 47 -13.03 3.54 5.13
C ALA A 47 -13.56 2.17 5.60
N THR A 48 -12.67 1.20 5.83
CA THR A 48 -13.05 -0.14 6.31
C THR A 48 -13.63 -0.09 7.72
N ARG A 49 -13.08 0.75 8.59
CA ARG A 49 -13.58 0.96 9.96
C ARG A 49 -15.03 1.48 9.99
N GLU A 50 -15.40 2.36 9.04
CA GLU A 50 -16.77 2.86 8.92
C GLU A 50 -17.77 1.75 8.61
N GLY A 51 -17.36 0.64 8.00
CA GLY A 51 -18.20 -0.53 7.79
C GLY A 51 -18.79 -1.10 9.10
N ALA A 52 -17.99 -1.14 10.17
CA ALA A 52 -18.47 -1.57 11.49
C ALA A 52 -19.43 -0.55 12.12
N VAL A 53 -19.23 0.75 11.89
CA VAL A 53 -20.14 1.81 12.32
C VAL A 53 -21.46 1.70 11.58
N GLN A 54 -21.45 1.50 10.26
CA GLN A 54 -22.63 1.32 9.42
C GLN A 54 -23.42 0.05 9.82
N ALA A 55 -22.72 -1.07 10.07
CA ALA A 55 -23.34 -2.30 10.53
C ALA A 55 -24.02 -2.13 11.91
N ARG A 56 -23.41 -1.35 12.81
CA ARG A 56 -24.03 -0.97 14.10
C ARG A 56 -25.24 -0.05 13.88
N ALA A 57 -25.11 0.95 13.01
CA ALA A 57 -26.19 1.90 12.71
C ALA A 57 -27.42 1.19 12.16
N ALA A 58 -27.26 0.13 11.36
CA ALA A 58 -28.37 -0.67 10.85
C ALA A 58 -29.18 -1.42 11.95
N MET A 59 -28.67 -1.48 13.19
CA MET A 59 -29.35 -2.05 14.36
C MET A 59 -30.09 -0.99 15.20
N LEU A 60 -29.84 0.30 14.93
CA LEU A 60 -30.48 1.42 15.64
C LEU A 60 -31.81 1.82 14.96
N PRO A 61 -32.66 2.63 15.61
CA PRO A 61 -33.87 3.14 15.01
C PRO A 61 -33.58 3.91 13.72
N GLN A 62 -34.26 3.56 12.62
CA GLN A 62 -34.23 4.27 11.37
C GLN A 62 -35.47 5.16 11.26
N ILE A 63 -35.28 6.46 11.13
CA ILE A 63 -36.34 7.44 10.98
C ILE A 63 -36.23 8.09 9.62
N GLY A 64 -37.28 7.95 8.81
CA GLY A 64 -37.36 8.56 7.48
C GLY A 64 -38.55 9.49 7.38
N GLY A 65 -38.40 10.60 6.68
CA GLY A 65 -39.50 11.50 6.30
C GLY A 65 -39.72 11.45 4.78
N SER A 66 -40.98 11.47 4.35
CA SER A 66 -41.37 11.56 2.95
C SER A 66 -42.38 12.66 2.72
N ALA A 67 -42.30 13.32 1.57
CA ALA A 67 -43.31 14.22 1.05
C ALA A 67 -43.57 13.88 -0.41
N SER A 68 -44.80 13.73 -0.81
CA SER A 68 -45.18 13.48 -2.20
C SER A 68 -46.30 14.38 -2.67
N LEU A 69 -46.28 14.75 -3.92
CA LEU A 69 -47.32 15.38 -4.67
C LEU A 69 -47.65 14.52 -5.88
N THR A 70 -48.86 14.01 -5.93
CA THR A 70 -49.28 13.09 -6.98
C THR A 70 -50.54 13.61 -7.63
N ARG A 71 -50.52 13.78 -8.97
CA ARG A 71 -51.74 13.96 -9.75
C ARG A 71 -52.03 12.67 -10.48
N SER A 72 -53.24 12.19 -10.34
CA SER A 72 -53.70 10.95 -10.97
C SER A 72 -55.00 11.13 -11.70
N TRP A 73 -55.12 10.49 -12.82
CA TRP A 73 -56.33 10.39 -13.64
C TRP A 73 -56.79 8.94 -13.64
N ARG A 74 -58.06 8.71 -13.38
CA ARG A 74 -58.64 7.38 -13.37
C ARG A 74 -59.98 7.41 -14.10
N ASP A 75 -60.15 6.63 -15.13
CA ASP A 75 -61.37 6.33 -15.79
C ASP A 75 -61.87 4.96 -15.30
N SER A 76 -63.12 4.88 -14.94
CA SER A 76 -63.78 3.68 -14.45
C SER A 76 -65.14 3.50 -15.08
N GLU A 77 -65.30 2.43 -15.86
CA GLU A 77 -66.55 2.00 -16.41
C GLU A 77 -67.11 0.83 -15.66
N GLY A 78 -68.35 0.91 -15.18
CA GLY A 78 -69.01 -0.18 -14.45
C GLY A 78 -70.33 -0.57 -15.14
N GLY A 79 -70.64 -1.83 -15.11
CA GLY A 79 -71.95 -2.34 -15.62
C GLY A 79 -72.51 -3.37 -14.64
N VAL A 80 -73.85 -3.40 -14.57
CA VAL A 80 -74.61 -4.41 -13.83
C VAL A 80 -75.28 -5.36 -14.82
N ALA A 81 -75.14 -6.65 -14.64
CA ALA A 81 -75.88 -7.66 -15.43
C ALA A 81 -77.34 -7.71 -14.97
N PHE A 82 -78.22 -7.31 -15.85
CA PHE A 82 -79.67 -7.43 -15.63
C PHE A 82 -80.32 -8.15 -16.80
N GLY A 83 -80.98 -9.22 -16.55
CA GLY A 83 -81.65 -10.00 -17.61
C GLY A 83 -80.74 -10.65 -18.64
N GLY A 84 -79.45 -10.83 -18.36
CA GLY A 84 -78.46 -11.40 -19.28
C GLY A 84 -77.71 -10.34 -20.16
N GLU A 85 -78.06 -9.05 -20.00
CA GLU A 85 -77.41 -7.93 -20.69
C GLU A 85 -76.65 -7.09 -19.67
N VAL A 86 -75.46 -6.61 -20.03
CA VAL A 86 -74.64 -5.73 -19.19
C VAL A 86 -75.10 -4.30 -19.47
N VAL A 87 -75.78 -3.68 -18.51
CA VAL A 87 -76.22 -2.30 -18.62
C VAL A 87 -75.17 -1.40 -17.95
N PRO A 88 -74.57 -0.43 -18.64
CA PRO A 88 -73.69 0.53 -18.02
C PRO A 88 -74.36 1.26 -16.87
N ASN A 89 -73.82 1.16 -15.65
CA ASN A 89 -74.41 1.82 -14.48
C ASN A 89 -73.47 2.88 -13.89
N SER A 90 -72.20 2.92 -14.33
CA SER A 90 -71.25 3.97 -13.98
C SER A 90 -70.22 4.14 -15.10
N ASP A 91 -69.99 5.37 -15.46
CA ASP A 91 -68.87 5.80 -16.29
C ASP A 91 -68.34 7.11 -15.64
N THR A 92 -67.22 6.98 -14.96
CA THR A 92 -66.65 8.08 -14.15
C THR A 92 -65.23 8.33 -14.50
N SER A 93 -64.88 9.59 -14.74
CA SER A 93 -63.51 10.09 -14.83
C SER A 93 -63.17 10.83 -13.55
N THR A 94 -62.12 10.43 -12.85
CA THR A 94 -61.67 11.07 -11.62
C THR A 94 -60.28 11.65 -11.85
N GLU A 95 -60.12 12.94 -11.62
CA GLU A 95 -58.86 13.64 -11.51
C GLU A 95 -58.58 13.91 -10.02
N SER A 96 -57.39 13.54 -9.51
CA SER A 96 -57.08 13.70 -8.09
C SER A 96 -55.66 14.24 -7.88
N ASP A 97 -55.56 15.34 -7.14
CA ASP A 97 -54.35 15.92 -6.63
C ASP A 97 -54.15 15.55 -5.17
N THR A 98 -53.12 14.75 -4.88
CA THR A 98 -52.84 14.26 -3.50
C THR A 98 -51.50 14.79 -3.04
N ARG A 99 -51.50 15.44 -1.87
CA ARG A 99 -50.32 15.85 -1.10
C ARG A 99 -50.19 14.99 0.11
N GLU A 100 -49.07 14.27 0.21
CA GLU A 100 -48.85 13.34 1.34
C GLU A 100 -47.55 13.69 2.06
N TYR A 101 -47.61 13.70 3.39
CA TYR A 101 -46.45 13.86 4.28
C TYR A 101 -46.40 12.68 5.22
N GLY A 102 -45.26 12.03 5.34
CA GLY A 102 -45.10 10.86 6.18
C GLY A 102 -43.83 10.87 7.01
N LEU A 103 -43.91 10.31 8.20
CA LEU A 103 -42.78 9.90 9.03
C LEU A 103 -42.87 8.40 9.25
N ARG A 104 -41.75 7.72 9.11
CA ARG A 104 -41.64 6.28 9.36
C ARG A 104 -40.49 6.00 10.31
N LEU A 105 -40.74 5.11 11.26
CA LEU A 105 -39.78 4.56 12.19
C LEU A 105 -39.69 3.05 11.93
N ASP A 106 -38.49 2.55 11.68
CA ASP A 106 -38.19 1.13 11.63
C ASP A 106 -37.10 0.82 12.65
N GLN A 107 -37.39 -0.08 13.61
CA GLN A 107 -36.44 -0.51 14.62
C GLN A 107 -36.34 -2.04 14.61
N MET A 108 -35.11 -2.52 14.40
CA MET A 108 -34.80 -3.93 14.59
C MET A 108 -34.89 -4.30 16.06
N ILE A 109 -35.71 -5.32 16.39
CA ILE A 109 -35.73 -5.95 17.72
C ILE A 109 -34.82 -7.19 17.69
N TYR A 110 -34.97 -8.04 16.68
CA TYR A 110 -34.16 -9.24 16.49
C TYR A 110 -33.97 -9.54 15.02
N ASP A 111 -32.73 -9.58 14.61
CA ASP A 111 -32.27 -10.05 13.29
C ASP A 111 -30.85 -10.59 13.44
N HIS A 112 -30.72 -11.92 13.42
CA HIS A 112 -29.42 -12.58 13.62
C HIS A 112 -28.43 -12.24 12.50
N SER A 113 -28.90 -11.95 11.29
CA SER A 113 -28.03 -11.56 10.17
C SER A 113 -27.30 -10.24 10.46
N ARG A 114 -27.97 -9.27 11.08
CA ARG A 114 -27.37 -7.99 11.46
C ARG A 114 -26.31 -8.14 12.54
N LEU A 115 -26.54 -9.04 13.52
CA LEU A 115 -25.56 -9.33 14.58
C LEU A 115 -24.30 -9.97 14.02
N THR A 116 -24.44 -10.96 13.14
CA THR A 116 -23.32 -11.63 12.51
C THR A 116 -22.60 -10.72 11.51
N GLN A 117 -23.34 -9.89 10.77
CA GLN A 117 -22.75 -8.86 9.88
C GLN A 117 -21.92 -7.84 10.67
N LEU A 118 -22.39 -7.40 11.85
CA LEU A 118 -21.57 -6.53 12.71
C LEU A 118 -20.30 -7.23 13.18
N LYS A 119 -20.35 -8.55 13.50
CA LYS A 119 -19.17 -9.33 13.85
C LYS A 119 -18.20 -9.39 12.66
N SER A 120 -18.67 -9.69 11.44
CA SER A 120 -17.89 -9.71 10.21
C SER A 120 -17.16 -8.38 9.97
N GLN A 121 -17.89 -7.26 10.04
CA GLN A 121 -17.32 -5.93 9.83
C GLN A 121 -16.32 -5.51 10.92
N LYS A 122 -16.49 -5.94 12.16
CA LYS A 122 -15.49 -5.74 13.22
C LYS A 122 -14.20 -6.50 12.94
N SER A 123 -14.29 -7.76 12.49
CA SER A 123 -13.11 -8.55 12.12
C SER A 123 -12.40 -7.96 10.90
N LEU A 124 -13.13 -7.44 9.89
CA LEU A 124 -12.53 -6.70 8.77
C LEU A 124 -11.84 -5.41 9.23
N SER A 125 -12.41 -4.69 10.20
CA SER A 125 -11.76 -3.51 10.78
C SER A 125 -10.43 -3.87 11.43
N LEU A 126 -10.38 -4.95 12.23
CA LEU A 126 -9.13 -5.46 12.82
C LEU A 126 -8.13 -5.91 11.75
N ALA A 127 -8.61 -6.61 10.71
CA ALA A 127 -7.76 -6.97 9.59
C ALA A 127 -7.11 -5.75 8.93
N SER A 128 -7.87 -4.65 8.77
CA SER A 128 -7.35 -3.41 8.17
C SER A 128 -6.36 -2.68 9.08
N ASP A 129 -6.49 -2.79 10.41
CA ASP A 129 -5.50 -2.27 11.36
C ASP A 129 -4.15 -2.98 11.19
N TYR A 130 -4.14 -4.31 11.08
CA TYR A 130 -2.93 -5.09 10.84
C TYR A 130 -2.36 -4.88 9.42
N GLN A 131 -3.21 -4.65 8.41
CA GLN A 131 -2.76 -4.28 7.07
C GLN A 131 -2.02 -2.94 7.08
N LEU A 132 -2.49 -1.96 7.84
CA LEU A 132 -1.78 -0.68 7.98
C LEU A 132 -0.42 -0.86 8.66
N VAL A 133 -0.31 -1.72 9.69
CA VAL A 133 0.98 -2.04 10.31
C VAL A 133 1.94 -2.68 9.30
N ALA A 134 1.44 -3.63 8.49
CA ALA A 134 2.23 -4.24 7.43
C ALA A 134 2.73 -3.22 6.39
N GLU A 135 1.87 -2.25 6.02
CA GLU A 135 2.25 -1.18 5.09
C GLU A 135 3.26 -0.20 5.72
N GLY A 136 3.16 0.06 7.04
CA GLY A 136 4.20 0.81 7.76
C GLY A 136 5.56 0.11 7.72
N ASN A 137 5.60 -1.22 7.88
CA ASN A 137 6.82 -2.00 7.73
C ASN A 137 7.35 -1.98 6.27
N ASN A 138 6.46 -2.03 5.27
CA ASN A 138 6.82 -1.87 3.87
C ASN A 138 7.40 -0.49 3.58
N LEU A 139 6.86 0.57 4.19
CA LEU A 139 7.40 1.92 4.06
C LEU A 139 8.84 1.99 4.58
N ILE A 140 9.13 1.41 5.76
CA ILE A 140 10.49 1.34 6.32
C ILE A 140 11.45 0.69 5.33
N THR A 141 11.13 -0.52 4.87
CA THR A 141 12.04 -1.29 3.99
C THR A 141 12.19 -0.66 2.62
N ARG A 142 11.15 -0.06 2.06
CA ARG A 142 11.16 0.64 0.78
C ARG A 142 11.97 1.93 0.83
N THR A 143 11.79 2.72 1.88
CA THR A 143 12.57 3.94 2.11
C THR A 143 14.04 3.62 2.31
N SER A 144 14.34 2.60 3.14
CA SER A 144 15.72 2.15 3.37
C SER A 144 16.37 1.64 2.09
N ALA A 145 15.65 0.87 1.27
CA ALA A 145 16.16 0.37 -0.01
C ALA A 145 16.49 1.52 -0.98
N ALA A 146 15.63 2.52 -1.08
CA ALA A 146 15.88 3.70 -1.93
C ALA A 146 17.09 4.52 -1.40
N TYR A 147 17.17 4.71 -0.08
CA TYR A 147 18.31 5.38 0.57
C TYR A 147 19.63 4.66 0.29
N PHE A 148 19.68 3.34 0.51
CA PHE A 148 20.88 2.54 0.26
C PHE A 148 21.23 2.48 -1.24
N ASN A 149 20.24 2.49 -2.12
CA ASN A 149 20.49 2.55 -3.55
C ASN A 149 21.22 3.85 -3.95
N VAL A 150 20.82 5.00 -3.37
CA VAL A 150 21.55 6.27 -3.61
C VAL A 150 23.01 6.12 -3.15
N LEU A 151 23.27 5.54 -1.98
CA LEU A 151 24.62 5.35 -1.46
C LEU A 151 25.46 4.42 -2.35
N ILE A 152 24.87 3.33 -2.84
CA ILE A 152 25.52 2.43 -3.81
C ILE A 152 25.90 3.18 -5.10
N GLN A 153 24.98 4.01 -5.64
CA GLN A 153 25.27 4.77 -6.84
C GLN A 153 26.34 5.85 -6.61
N LEU A 154 26.38 6.49 -5.46
CA LEU A 154 27.41 7.45 -5.08
C LEU A 154 28.79 6.77 -4.99
N GLU A 155 28.92 5.64 -4.30
CA GLU A 155 30.17 4.89 -4.23
C GLU A 155 30.60 4.36 -5.61
N THR A 156 29.64 3.93 -6.43
CA THR A 156 29.92 3.52 -7.83
C THR A 156 30.41 4.70 -8.66
N LEU A 157 29.85 5.90 -8.47
CA LEU A 157 30.32 7.10 -9.16
C LEU A 157 31.74 7.49 -8.72
N ALA A 158 32.06 7.42 -7.43
CA ALA A 158 33.41 7.66 -6.92
C ALA A 158 34.44 6.73 -7.57
N ALA A 159 34.11 5.42 -7.62
CA ALA A 159 34.96 4.43 -8.27
C ALA A 159 35.10 4.68 -9.80
N ALA A 160 34.01 5.07 -10.48
CA ALA A 160 34.05 5.39 -11.91
C ALA A 160 34.91 6.62 -12.21
N GLN A 161 34.82 7.67 -11.38
CA GLN A 161 35.64 8.87 -11.49
C GLN A 161 37.14 8.57 -11.25
N ALA A 162 37.46 7.76 -10.25
CA ALA A 162 38.82 7.30 -10.01
C ALA A 162 39.35 6.46 -11.19
N ALA A 163 38.52 5.62 -11.79
CA ALA A 163 38.89 4.84 -12.97
C ALA A 163 39.11 5.73 -14.21
N GLU A 164 38.29 6.77 -14.41
CA GLU A 164 38.44 7.74 -15.50
C GLU A 164 39.75 8.53 -15.34
N GLU A 165 40.04 9.05 -14.14
CA GLU A 165 41.26 9.78 -13.84
C GLU A 165 42.53 8.91 -14.08
N ALA A 166 42.50 7.66 -13.63
CA ALA A 166 43.58 6.74 -13.85
C ALA A 166 43.77 6.38 -15.35
N ALA A 167 42.66 6.22 -16.09
CA ALA A 167 42.73 6.00 -17.55
C ALA A 167 43.24 7.22 -18.31
N GLU A 168 42.88 8.44 -17.88
CA GLU A 168 43.40 9.68 -18.43
C GLU A 168 44.93 9.79 -18.23
N LYS A 169 45.43 9.53 -17.02
CA LYS A 169 46.88 9.51 -16.72
C LYS A 169 47.62 8.48 -17.58
N ASN A 170 47.03 7.29 -17.79
CA ASN A 170 47.61 6.25 -18.65
C ASN A 170 47.65 6.68 -20.12
N PHE A 171 46.61 7.35 -20.62
CA PHE A 171 46.60 7.91 -21.98
C PHE A 171 47.66 9.00 -22.17
N ASP A 172 47.78 9.91 -21.20
CA ASP A 172 48.83 10.96 -21.22
C ASP A 172 50.22 10.35 -21.18
N TYR A 173 50.46 9.32 -20.36
CA TYR A 173 51.73 8.60 -20.28
C TYR A 173 52.07 7.92 -21.58
N ALA A 174 51.14 7.19 -22.22
CA ALA A 174 51.34 6.55 -23.51
C ALA A 174 51.64 7.58 -24.62
N SER A 175 50.94 8.71 -24.63
CA SER A 175 51.12 9.80 -25.58
C SER A 175 52.53 10.42 -25.48
N LYS A 176 53.03 10.72 -24.27
CA LYS A 176 54.36 11.25 -24.02
C LYS A 176 55.46 10.27 -24.43
N ARG A 177 55.25 8.97 -24.18
CA ARG A 177 56.21 7.94 -24.63
C ARG A 177 56.27 7.78 -26.16
N LEU A 178 55.15 7.96 -26.86
CA LEU A 178 55.14 7.98 -28.33
C LEU A 178 55.90 9.20 -28.86
N GLU A 179 55.74 10.40 -28.28
CA GLU A 179 56.43 11.63 -28.67
C GLU A 179 57.95 11.49 -28.62
N VAL A 180 58.47 10.72 -27.66
CA VAL A 180 59.90 10.46 -27.50
C VAL A 180 60.35 9.15 -28.17
N GLY A 181 59.47 8.49 -28.94
CA GLY A 181 59.79 7.28 -29.72
C GLY A 181 59.93 5.99 -28.89
N LEU A 182 59.42 5.96 -27.62
CA LEU A 182 59.53 4.83 -26.70
C LEU A 182 58.28 3.95 -26.64
N ALA A 183 57.20 4.27 -27.36
CA ALA A 183 55.99 3.45 -27.45
C ALA A 183 55.44 3.45 -28.88
N PRO A 184 54.78 2.34 -29.31
CA PRO A 184 54.08 2.29 -30.58
C PRO A 184 52.77 3.09 -30.53
N ILE A 185 52.27 3.53 -31.68
CA ILE A 185 50.99 4.28 -31.79
C ILE A 185 49.80 3.43 -31.36
N THR A 186 49.88 2.11 -31.41
CA THR A 186 48.85 1.18 -30.92
C THR A 186 48.55 1.37 -29.45
N ASP A 187 49.56 1.54 -28.59
CA ASP A 187 49.42 1.74 -27.16
C ASP A 187 48.64 3.03 -26.84
N VAL A 188 48.87 4.09 -27.64
CA VAL A 188 48.14 5.35 -27.50
C VAL A 188 46.67 5.19 -27.88
N HIS A 189 46.38 4.44 -28.97
CA HIS A 189 45.01 4.19 -29.37
C HIS A 189 44.26 3.31 -28.38
N GLU A 190 44.91 2.30 -27.79
CA GLU A 190 44.35 1.45 -26.73
C GLU A 190 44.05 2.27 -25.47
N ALA A 191 45.01 3.06 -24.99
CA ALA A 191 44.85 3.91 -23.82
C ALA A 191 43.73 4.97 -24.02
N ARG A 192 43.66 5.56 -25.21
CA ARG A 192 42.61 6.50 -25.59
C ARG A 192 41.23 5.83 -25.60
N ALA A 193 41.10 4.65 -26.22
CA ALA A 193 39.84 3.91 -26.22
C ALA A 193 39.34 3.59 -24.81
N GLN A 194 40.29 3.26 -23.92
CA GLN A 194 39.97 2.98 -22.53
C GLN A 194 39.54 4.23 -21.74
N TYR A 195 40.23 5.37 -21.95
CA TYR A 195 39.85 6.65 -21.36
C TYR A 195 38.44 7.08 -21.78
N GLU A 196 38.16 7.07 -23.09
CA GLU A 196 36.82 7.42 -23.58
C GLU A 196 35.73 6.45 -23.08
N SER A 197 36.06 5.16 -22.91
CA SER A 197 35.17 4.16 -22.32
C SER A 197 34.90 4.47 -20.81
N ALA A 198 35.93 4.76 -20.03
CA ALA A 198 35.79 5.12 -18.61
C ALA A 198 34.97 6.41 -18.44
N ARG A 199 35.24 7.42 -19.28
CA ARG A 199 34.46 8.66 -19.31
C ARG A 199 32.97 8.44 -19.61
N ALA A 200 32.66 7.54 -20.56
CA ALA A 200 31.27 7.17 -20.85
C ALA A 200 30.59 6.51 -19.63
N VAL A 201 31.32 5.64 -18.91
CA VAL A 201 30.81 5.02 -17.64
C VAL A 201 30.55 6.08 -16.59
N THR A 202 31.46 7.03 -16.38
CA THR A 202 31.23 8.14 -15.40
C THR A 202 29.99 8.95 -15.75
N ILE A 203 29.76 9.27 -17.01
CA ILE A 203 28.59 10.02 -17.46
C ILE A 203 27.29 9.24 -17.15
N THR A 204 27.25 7.94 -17.50
CA THR A 204 26.06 7.10 -17.24
C THR A 204 25.82 6.89 -15.74
N THR A 205 26.87 6.67 -14.95
CA THR A 205 26.78 6.50 -13.50
C THR A 205 26.30 7.78 -12.81
N ARG A 206 26.75 8.96 -13.27
CA ARG A 206 26.25 10.25 -12.75
C ARG A 206 24.74 10.39 -12.97
N ASN A 207 24.24 9.98 -14.14
CA ASN A 207 22.80 9.97 -14.39
C ASN A 207 22.06 8.98 -13.46
N SER A 208 22.66 7.79 -13.19
CA SER A 208 22.08 6.81 -12.27
C SER A 208 22.01 7.33 -10.83
N VAL A 209 22.94 8.17 -10.38
CA VAL A 209 22.88 8.86 -9.09
C VAL A 209 21.68 9.80 -9.03
N GLU A 210 21.48 10.62 -10.06
CA GLU A 210 20.32 11.52 -10.10
C GLU A 210 19.00 10.75 -10.15
N ASP A 211 18.91 9.67 -10.91
CA ASP A 211 17.74 8.80 -10.95
C ASP A 211 17.45 8.17 -9.57
N ALA A 212 18.47 7.70 -8.86
CA ALA A 212 18.31 7.18 -7.51
C ALA A 212 17.81 8.24 -6.51
N TYR A 213 18.31 9.49 -6.62
CA TYR A 213 17.78 10.60 -5.82
C TYR A 213 16.31 10.92 -6.16
N GLN A 214 15.92 10.87 -7.43
CA GLN A 214 14.52 11.05 -7.83
C GLN A 214 13.63 9.94 -7.28
N ALA A 215 14.07 8.69 -7.30
CA ALA A 215 13.35 7.56 -6.71
C ALA A 215 13.17 7.72 -5.18
N LEU A 216 14.17 8.27 -4.49
CA LEU A 216 14.05 8.60 -3.08
C LEU A 216 13.06 9.76 -2.84
N ALA A 217 13.12 10.81 -3.68
CA ALA A 217 12.22 11.94 -3.61
C ALA A 217 10.75 11.56 -3.89
N GLU A 218 10.51 10.55 -4.74
CA GLU A 218 9.16 10.00 -4.98
C GLU A 218 8.52 9.47 -3.68
N ILE A 219 9.31 8.79 -2.84
CA ILE A 219 8.84 8.23 -1.57
C ILE A 219 8.71 9.32 -0.49
N THR A 220 9.68 10.24 -0.41
CA THR A 220 9.71 11.28 0.64
C THR A 220 8.83 12.49 0.32
N GLY A 221 8.39 12.65 -0.94
CA GLY A 221 7.63 13.80 -1.42
C GLY A 221 8.44 15.09 -1.57
N GLN A 222 9.75 15.05 -1.28
CA GLN A 222 10.67 16.20 -1.40
C GLN A 222 12.09 15.72 -1.67
N PRO A 223 12.94 16.56 -2.31
CA PRO A 223 14.32 16.19 -2.59
C PRO A 223 15.13 16.07 -1.29
N VAL A 224 15.82 14.95 -1.14
CA VAL A 224 16.73 14.61 -0.04
C VAL A 224 18.16 14.60 -0.61
N ARG A 225 19.14 15.23 0.05
CA ARG A 225 20.54 15.31 -0.40
C ARG A 225 21.48 15.15 0.79
N ASN A 226 22.78 15.02 0.54
CA ASN A 226 23.83 14.91 1.55
C ASN A 226 23.60 13.76 2.52
N LEU A 227 23.45 12.53 1.99
CA LEU A 227 23.14 11.35 2.79
C LEU A 227 24.33 10.90 3.64
N LYS A 228 24.03 10.26 4.78
CA LYS A 228 25.04 9.59 5.60
C LYS A 228 25.28 8.16 5.09
N ALA A 229 26.55 7.79 4.99
CA ALA A 229 27.03 6.51 4.48
C ALA A 229 27.70 5.67 5.58
N LEU A 230 27.95 4.38 5.27
CA LEU A 230 28.75 3.49 6.10
C LEU A 230 30.24 3.91 6.08
N PRO A 231 30.96 3.76 7.22
CA PRO A 231 32.41 3.85 7.24
C PRO A 231 33.05 2.72 6.41
N VAL A 232 34.23 2.96 5.88
CA VAL A 232 34.96 2.00 5.02
C VAL A 232 35.31 0.69 5.77
N ASP A 233 35.58 0.78 7.07
CA ASP A 233 35.95 -0.32 7.96
C ASP A 233 34.72 -1.02 8.60
N PHE A 234 33.53 -0.81 8.08
CA PHE A 234 32.31 -1.46 8.58
C PHE A 234 32.45 -2.99 8.62
N GLN A 235 32.07 -3.57 9.75
CA GLN A 235 32.01 -5.01 9.96
C GLN A 235 30.57 -5.44 10.23
N PRO A 236 30.03 -6.40 9.44
CA PRO A 236 28.69 -6.90 9.66
C PRO A 236 28.63 -7.88 10.83
N GLU A 237 27.59 -7.75 11.66
CA GLU A 237 27.35 -8.64 12.81
C GLU A 237 25.92 -9.16 12.78
N LEU A 238 25.70 -10.37 13.34
CA LEU A 238 24.34 -10.87 13.50
C LEU A 238 23.56 -9.99 14.52
N PRO A 239 22.32 -9.57 14.20
CA PRO A 239 21.55 -8.69 15.07
C PRO A 239 21.14 -9.34 16.39
N SER A 240 21.12 -10.69 16.45
CA SER A 240 20.76 -11.44 17.64
C SER A 240 21.37 -12.84 17.61
N SER A 241 21.40 -13.51 18.77
CA SER A 241 21.81 -14.93 18.91
C SER A 241 20.70 -15.93 18.60
N LEU A 242 19.55 -15.47 18.06
CA LEU A 242 18.40 -16.31 17.73
C LEU A 242 18.72 -17.23 16.55
N GLY A 243 18.28 -18.49 16.65
CA GLY A 243 18.39 -19.45 15.56
C GLY A 243 17.31 -19.27 14.52
N VAL A 244 17.46 -19.98 13.39
CA VAL A 244 16.49 -19.90 12.27
C VAL A 244 15.06 -20.26 12.68
N GLU A 245 14.89 -21.25 13.55
CA GLU A 245 13.56 -21.68 14.01
C GLU A 245 12.90 -20.65 14.95
N ASP A 246 13.70 -19.92 15.74
CA ASP A 246 13.17 -18.84 16.59
C ASP A 246 12.60 -17.71 15.75
N TRP A 247 13.29 -17.36 14.65
CA TRP A 247 12.79 -16.37 13.66
C TRP A 247 11.52 -16.84 12.97
N VAL A 248 11.42 -18.13 12.63
CA VAL A 248 10.20 -18.70 12.06
C VAL A 248 9.04 -18.63 13.06
N GLN A 249 9.27 -18.97 14.34
CA GLN A 249 8.23 -18.87 15.36
C GLN A 249 7.80 -17.41 15.60
N ALA A 250 8.75 -16.47 15.64
CA ALA A 250 8.45 -15.06 15.73
C ALA A 250 7.57 -14.60 14.54
N ALA A 251 7.92 -14.99 13.32
CA ALA A 251 7.16 -14.68 12.12
C ALA A 251 5.71 -15.20 12.18
N LEU A 252 5.53 -16.47 12.59
CA LEU A 252 4.19 -17.06 12.70
C LEU A 252 3.33 -16.43 13.81
N GLY A 253 3.97 -15.91 14.87
CA GLY A 253 3.29 -15.28 16.01
C GLY A 253 2.98 -13.79 15.78
N SER A 254 3.86 -13.04 15.11
CA SER A 254 3.84 -11.58 15.14
C SER A 254 3.64 -10.92 13.77
N ASN A 255 3.74 -11.65 12.65
CA ASN A 255 3.68 -11.04 11.33
C ASN A 255 2.32 -10.39 11.06
N PRO A 256 2.27 -9.05 10.79
CA PRO A 256 0.99 -8.33 10.66
C PRO A 256 0.14 -8.80 9.47
N ALA A 257 0.78 -9.17 8.34
CA ALA A 257 0.05 -9.65 7.17
C ALA A 257 -0.64 -11.00 7.43
N LEU A 258 -0.02 -11.88 8.23
CA LEU A 258 -0.63 -13.14 8.65
C LEU A 258 -1.80 -12.89 9.62
N GLN A 259 -1.64 -11.98 10.60
CA GLN A 259 -2.70 -11.58 11.53
C GLN A 259 -3.90 -10.98 10.77
N ALA A 260 -3.64 -10.10 9.80
CA ALA A 260 -4.71 -9.55 8.94
C ALA A 260 -5.51 -10.67 8.25
N LYS A 261 -4.82 -11.70 7.74
CA LYS A 261 -5.48 -12.84 7.06
C LYS A 261 -6.31 -13.70 8.02
N GLN A 262 -5.85 -13.86 9.28
CA GLN A 262 -6.64 -14.55 10.31
C GLN A 262 -7.96 -13.83 10.60
N TYR A 263 -7.93 -12.49 10.75
CA TYR A 263 -9.14 -11.69 10.94
C TYR A 263 -10.05 -11.68 9.70
N GLN A 264 -9.50 -11.79 8.48
CA GLN A 264 -10.30 -11.99 7.27
C GLN A 264 -11.03 -13.35 7.30
N LEU A 265 -10.38 -14.41 7.82
CA LEU A 265 -11.04 -15.70 8.02
C LEU A 265 -12.18 -15.60 9.05
N GLU A 266 -11.95 -14.94 10.19
CA GLU A 266 -13.02 -14.71 11.18
C GLU A 266 -14.21 -13.94 10.60
N SER A 267 -13.95 -12.97 9.72
CA SER A 267 -15.00 -12.25 9.00
C SER A 267 -15.81 -13.20 8.10
N ALA A 268 -15.14 -14.04 7.31
CA ALA A 268 -15.81 -15.02 6.45
C ALA A 268 -16.60 -16.07 7.24
N GLU A 269 -16.14 -16.47 8.42
CA GLU A 269 -16.90 -17.34 9.34
C GLU A 269 -18.19 -16.65 9.84
N ALA A 270 -18.11 -15.36 10.16
CA ALA A 270 -19.27 -14.57 10.53
C ALA A 270 -20.25 -14.42 9.36
N ASP A 271 -19.75 -14.28 8.12
CA ASP A 271 -20.58 -14.24 6.90
C ASP A 271 -21.31 -15.56 6.64
N VAL A 272 -20.71 -16.71 6.98
CA VAL A 272 -21.43 -17.99 7.01
C VAL A 272 -22.60 -17.95 8.02
N GLY A 273 -22.38 -17.34 9.20
CA GLY A 273 -23.43 -17.09 10.18
C GLY A 273 -24.55 -16.20 9.62
N THR A 274 -24.18 -15.15 8.88
CA THR A 274 -25.13 -14.26 8.20
C THR A 274 -25.97 -14.99 7.18
N ALA A 275 -25.35 -15.86 6.37
CA ALA A 275 -26.08 -16.69 5.41
C ALA A 275 -27.03 -17.69 6.09
N ARG A 276 -26.62 -18.31 7.19
CA ARG A 276 -27.47 -19.22 7.99
C ARG A 276 -28.65 -18.49 8.65
N ALA A 277 -28.46 -17.22 9.01
CA ALA A 277 -29.52 -16.39 9.59
C ALA A 277 -30.71 -16.22 8.66
N GLY A 278 -30.57 -16.42 7.36
CA GLY A 278 -31.68 -16.48 6.40
C GLY A 278 -32.71 -17.60 6.67
N HIS A 279 -32.44 -18.55 7.57
CA HIS A 279 -33.39 -19.55 8.07
C HIS A 279 -34.08 -19.12 9.39
N LEU A 280 -33.62 -18.04 10.03
CA LEU A 280 -34.11 -17.60 11.32
C LEU A 280 -35.21 -16.54 11.17
N PRO A 281 -36.14 -16.44 12.14
CA PRO A 281 -37.12 -15.37 12.15
C PRO A 281 -36.46 -14.01 12.38
N THR A 282 -37.12 -12.96 11.88
CA THR A 282 -36.74 -11.57 12.17
C THR A 282 -37.91 -10.85 12.82
N LEU A 283 -37.63 -9.93 13.75
CA LEU A 283 -38.61 -9.17 14.50
C LEU A 283 -38.30 -7.68 14.45
N TYR A 284 -39.26 -6.90 13.95
CA TYR A 284 -39.11 -5.46 13.77
C TYR A 284 -40.27 -4.72 14.43
N LEU A 285 -39.99 -3.59 15.05
CA LEU A 285 -40.98 -2.58 15.49
C LEU A 285 -41.05 -1.53 14.37
N GLY A 286 -42.26 -1.32 13.84
CA GLY A 286 -42.57 -0.28 12.85
C GLY A 286 -43.48 0.75 13.46
N GLY A 287 -43.24 2.02 13.15
CA GLY A 287 -44.15 3.13 13.47
C GLY A 287 -44.33 4.02 12.24
N SER A 288 -45.56 4.52 12.03
CA SER A 288 -45.78 5.53 10.98
C SER A 288 -46.73 6.61 11.44
N TYR A 289 -46.49 7.81 10.95
CA TYR A 289 -47.36 8.95 11.01
C TYR A 289 -47.49 9.54 9.62
N GLY A 290 -48.74 9.70 9.14
CA GLY A 290 -49.04 10.28 7.84
C GLY A 290 -50.10 11.36 7.89
N LYS A 291 -49.98 12.37 7.05
CA LYS A 291 -51.00 13.34 6.72
C LYS A 291 -51.14 13.38 5.22
N SER A 292 -52.37 13.16 4.71
CA SER A 292 -52.68 13.26 3.30
C SER A 292 -53.83 14.29 3.10
N HIS A 293 -53.66 15.12 2.14
CA HIS A 293 -54.69 16.03 1.65
C HIS A 293 -54.90 15.71 0.16
N SER A 294 -56.14 15.39 -0.19
CA SER A 294 -56.50 15.02 -1.57
C SER A 294 -57.67 15.85 -2.03
N GLU A 295 -57.49 16.53 -3.11
CA GLU A 295 -58.53 17.23 -3.90
C GLU A 295 -58.85 16.37 -5.11
N SER A 296 -60.10 15.95 -5.31
CA SER A 296 -60.52 15.07 -6.41
C SER A 296 -61.76 15.63 -7.09
N THR A 297 -61.75 15.71 -8.39
CA THR A 297 -62.90 16.04 -9.24
C THR A 297 -63.36 14.76 -9.92
N GLN A 298 -64.58 14.33 -9.66
CA GLN A 298 -65.17 13.17 -10.30
C GLN A 298 -66.26 13.66 -11.28
N THR A 299 -66.14 13.28 -12.53
CA THR A 299 -67.10 13.54 -13.59
C THR A 299 -67.88 12.24 -13.87
N ASN A 300 -69.18 12.24 -13.71
CA ASN A 300 -70.04 11.17 -14.20
C ASN A 300 -70.38 11.41 -15.64
N ASN A 301 -69.94 10.51 -16.53
CA ASN A 301 -70.17 10.64 -17.98
C ASN A 301 -71.52 10.09 -18.45
N LEU A 302 -72.26 9.38 -17.58
CA LEU A 302 -73.61 8.92 -17.90
C LEU A 302 -74.64 10.06 -17.67
N PRO A 303 -75.68 10.18 -18.48
CA PRO A 303 -76.74 11.20 -18.29
C PRO A 303 -77.57 10.98 -17.02
N PRO A 304 -77.88 12.01 -16.23
CA PRO A 304 -77.36 13.39 -16.36
C PRO A 304 -75.86 13.48 -15.94
N ARG A 305 -75.03 14.14 -16.74
CA ARG A 305 -73.67 14.41 -16.40
C ARG A 305 -73.63 15.26 -15.13
N ASP A 306 -72.80 14.81 -14.16
CA ASP A 306 -72.60 15.55 -12.93
C ASP A 306 -71.10 15.61 -12.61
N ILE A 307 -70.66 16.73 -12.05
CA ILE A 307 -69.28 16.97 -11.64
C ILE A 307 -69.34 17.18 -10.11
N THR A 308 -68.57 16.38 -9.40
CA THR A 308 -68.56 16.45 -7.94
C THR A 308 -67.07 16.61 -7.48
N ASP A 309 -66.84 17.66 -6.72
CA ASP A 309 -65.54 17.89 -6.10
C ASP A 309 -65.55 17.31 -4.68
N PHE A 310 -64.47 16.58 -4.38
CA PHE A 310 -64.21 15.99 -3.07
C PHE A 310 -62.91 16.53 -2.52
N GLU A 311 -62.90 16.96 -1.27
CA GLU A 311 -61.74 17.28 -0.49
C GLU A 311 -61.67 16.27 0.67
N ASN A 312 -60.50 15.64 0.83
CA ASN A 312 -60.30 14.66 1.85
C ASN A 312 -59.00 14.90 2.61
N ASP A 313 -59.11 15.24 3.86
CA ASP A 313 -58.01 15.35 4.83
C ASP A 313 -57.96 14.10 5.67
N SER A 314 -56.83 13.37 5.61
CA SER A 314 -56.65 12.20 6.46
C SER A 314 -55.36 12.31 7.30
N ARG A 315 -55.44 11.75 8.51
CA ARG A 315 -54.29 11.58 9.39
C ARG A 315 -54.24 10.13 9.86
N SER A 316 -53.11 9.48 9.59
CA SER A 316 -52.88 8.09 9.98
C SER A 316 -51.76 7.99 11.02
N ARG A 317 -51.93 7.11 11.99
CA ARG A 317 -50.88 6.75 12.95
C ARG A 317 -50.94 5.25 13.12
N SER A 318 -49.77 4.61 13.02
CA SER A 318 -49.68 3.19 13.30
C SER A 318 -48.42 2.88 14.09
N ILE A 319 -48.51 1.89 14.95
CA ILE A 319 -47.37 1.23 15.56
C ILE A 319 -47.64 -0.26 15.55
N GLY A 320 -46.64 -1.05 15.22
CA GLY A 320 -46.81 -2.50 15.14
C GLY A 320 -45.52 -3.23 15.26
N ILE A 321 -45.61 -4.49 15.65
CA ILE A 321 -44.47 -5.42 15.64
C ILE A 321 -44.74 -6.44 14.55
N THR A 322 -43.72 -6.63 13.69
CA THR A 322 -43.79 -7.57 12.58
C THR A 322 -42.78 -8.70 12.80
N LEU A 323 -43.29 -9.91 12.94
CA LEU A 323 -42.50 -11.15 12.92
C LEU A 323 -42.53 -11.73 11.51
N ASN A 324 -41.37 -11.86 10.91
CA ASN A 324 -41.22 -12.53 9.61
C ASN A 324 -40.50 -13.87 9.80
N VAL A 325 -41.14 -14.97 9.43
CA VAL A 325 -40.60 -16.33 9.55
C VAL A 325 -40.49 -16.94 8.16
N PRO A 326 -39.26 -17.11 7.63
CA PRO A 326 -39.08 -17.73 6.32
C PRO A 326 -39.35 -19.25 6.42
N ILE A 327 -40.42 -19.72 5.80
CA ILE A 327 -40.82 -21.15 5.84
C ILE A 327 -40.16 -21.91 4.67
N PHE A 328 -40.23 -21.37 3.48
CA PHE A 328 -39.65 -21.98 2.29
C PHE A 328 -39.21 -20.92 1.26
N ALA A 329 -37.98 -20.99 0.83
CA ALA A 329 -37.34 -20.04 -0.11
C ALA A 329 -36.82 -20.76 -1.38
N GLY A 330 -37.45 -21.86 -1.82
CA GLY A 330 -37.03 -22.56 -3.02
C GLY A 330 -35.61 -23.13 -3.02
N GLY A 331 -35.01 -23.32 -1.83
CA GLY A 331 -33.60 -23.75 -1.69
C GLY A 331 -32.57 -22.63 -1.77
N GLY A 332 -33.00 -21.38 -2.00
CA GLY A 332 -32.09 -20.21 -2.14
C GLY A 332 -31.23 -19.97 -0.92
N THR A 333 -31.80 -20.02 0.28
CA THR A 333 -31.08 -19.82 1.55
C THR A 333 -29.99 -20.90 1.74
N GLN A 334 -30.32 -22.17 1.49
CA GLN A 334 -29.35 -23.26 1.58
C GLN A 334 -28.23 -23.14 0.55
N SER A 335 -28.53 -22.66 -0.66
CA SER A 335 -27.52 -22.35 -1.68
C SER A 335 -26.60 -21.21 -1.22
N GLY A 336 -27.16 -20.15 -0.63
CA GLY A 336 -26.40 -19.06 -0.04
C GLY A 336 -25.44 -19.53 1.07
N VAL A 337 -25.89 -20.44 1.94
CA VAL A 337 -25.02 -21.04 2.98
C VAL A 337 -23.87 -21.84 2.34
N ARG A 338 -24.15 -22.67 1.33
CA ARG A 338 -23.08 -23.40 0.63
C ARG A 338 -22.08 -22.45 -0.04
N GLN A 339 -22.57 -21.37 -0.64
CA GLN A 339 -21.70 -20.35 -1.24
C GLN A 339 -20.81 -19.67 -0.20
N ALA A 340 -21.37 -19.28 0.95
CA ALA A 340 -20.61 -18.67 2.04
C ALA A 340 -19.57 -19.64 2.63
N LEU A 341 -19.90 -20.92 2.78
CA LEU A 341 -18.95 -21.97 3.18
C LEU A 341 -17.79 -22.09 2.18
N ALA A 342 -18.08 -22.18 0.88
CA ALA A 342 -17.05 -22.27 -0.14
C ALA A 342 -16.12 -21.02 -0.14
N ARG A 343 -16.68 -19.82 0.07
CA ARG A 343 -15.87 -18.58 0.21
C ARG A 343 -14.99 -18.59 1.45
N ARG A 344 -15.51 -19.07 2.59
CA ARG A 344 -14.71 -19.27 3.80
C ARG A 344 -13.56 -20.23 3.56
N ASP A 345 -13.81 -21.37 2.88
CA ASP A 345 -12.80 -22.38 2.58
C ASP A 345 -11.68 -21.81 1.71
N VAL A 346 -12.00 -20.97 0.70
CA VAL A 346 -11.00 -20.24 -0.10
C VAL A 346 -10.09 -19.40 0.81
N ILE A 347 -10.65 -18.59 1.73
CA ILE A 347 -9.86 -17.74 2.62
C ILE A 347 -9.02 -18.58 3.59
N GLN A 348 -9.54 -19.72 4.04
CA GLN A 348 -8.80 -20.66 4.88
C GLN A 348 -7.60 -21.25 4.14
N ASP A 349 -7.76 -21.67 2.89
CA ASP A 349 -6.68 -22.21 2.07
C ASP A 349 -5.62 -21.12 1.76
N GLU A 350 -6.06 -19.90 1.48
CA GLU A 350 -5.15 -18.74 1.33
C GLU A 350 -4.35 -18.46 2.61
N LEU A 351 -4.97 -18.58 3.79
CA LEU A 351 -4.26 -18.46 5.08
C LEU A 351 -3.19 -19.54 5.24
N VAL A 352 -3.51 -20.79 4.90
CA VAL A 352 -2.54 -21.90 4.93
C VAL A 352 -1.40 -21.66 3.95
N GLN A 353 -1.72 -21.19 2.74
CA GLN A 353 -0.70 -20.83 1.73
C GLN A 353 0.21 -19.72 2.24
N GLN A 354 -0.35 -18.65 2.79
CA GLN A 354 0.42 -17.51 3.33
C GLN A 354 1.31 -17.94 4.49
N ARG A 355 0.81 -18.79 5.40
CA ARG A 355 1.60 -19.35 6.49
C ARG A 355 2.82 -20.11 5.99
N ARG A 356 2.64 -21.03 5.04
CA ARG A 356 3.74 -21.80 4.43
C ARG A 356 4.74 -20.90 3.70
N ALA A 357 4.24 -19.88 2.99
CA ALA A 357 5.10 -18.90 2.33
C ALA A 357 5.92 -18.10 3.35
N LEU A 358 5.31 -17.67 4.45
CA LEU A 358 5.99 -16.95 5.53
C LEU A 358 7.07 -17.79 6.19
N GLU A 359 6.82 -19.07 6.50
CA GLU A 359 7.82 -19.99 7.03
C GLU A 359 9.04 -20.11 6.11
N ARG A 360 8.79 -20.30 4.80
CA ARG A 360 9.88 -20.33 3.81
C ARG A 360 10.63 -19.01 3.73
N ASN A 361 9.91 -17.89 3.71
CA ASN A 361 10.50 -16.56 3.59
C ASN A 361 11.35 -16.21 4.83
N ALA A 362 10.90 -16.56 6.04
CA ALA A 362 11.67 -16.35 7.27
C ALA A 362 12.98 -17.15 7.28
N ARG A 363 12.94 -18.44 6.87
CA ARG A 363 14.17 -19.24 6.72
C ARG A 363 15.10 -18.64 5.67
N ASN A 364 14.57 -18.25 4.52
CA ASN A 364 15.37 -17.67 3.45
C ASN A 364 15.98 -16.32 3.86
N ALA A 365 15.22 -15.43 4.52
CA ALA A 365 15.71 -14.13 5.00
C ALA A 365 16.87 -14.31 5.99
N TYR A 366 16.75 -15.24 6.95
CA TYR A 366 17.82 -15.56 7.88
C TYR A 366 19.06 -16.10 7.18
N GLN A 367 18.91 -17.08 6.27
CA GLN A 367 20.02 -17.65 5.51
C GLN A 367 20.70 -16.61 4.63
N THR A 368 19.94 -15.74 3.99
CA THR A 368 20.47 -14.63 3.18
C THR A 368 21.28 -13.65 4.03
N LEU A 369 20.81 -13.33 5.24
CA LEU A 369 21.55 -12.47 6.16
C LEU A 369 22.88 -13.10 6.59
N VAL A 370 22.88 -14.38 6.99
CA VAL A 370 24.10 -15.12 7.37
C VAL A 370 25.08 -15.22 6.22
N ALA A 371 24.59 -15.53 5.01
CA ALA A 371 25.41 -15.54 3.79
C ALA A 371 25.97 -14.14 3.47
N GLY A 372 25.15 -13.09 3.66
CA GLY A 372 25.56 -11.71 3.44
C GLY A 372 26.72 -11.26 4.32
N ILE A 373 26.81 -11.72 5.58
CA ILE A 373 27.95 -11.46 6.45
C ILE A 373 29.25 -12.03 5.83
N SER A 374 29.20 -13.29 5.40
CA SER A 374 30.33 -13.95 4.76
C SER A 374 30.68 -13.31 3.40
N GLU A 375 29.68 -12.87 2.66
CA GLU A 375 29.84 -12.18 1.38
C GLU A 375 30.58 -10.85 1.55
N VAL A 376 30.17 -10.00 2.50
CA VAL A 376 30.81 -8.70 2.77
C VAL A 376 32.30 -8.93 3.08
N GLU A 377 32.66 -9.90 3.91
CA GLU A 377 34.06 -10.20 4.23
C GLU A 377 34.82 -10.71 3.00
N ALA A 378 34.24 -11.61 2.20
CA ALA A 378 34.87 -12.11 0.98
C ALA A 378 35.08 -10.98 -0.05
N ARG A 379 34.10 -10.08 -0.23
CA ARG A 379 34.22 -8.91 -1.13
C ARG A 379 35.26 -7.92 -0.63
N ARG A 380 35.38 -7.72 0.70
CA ARG A 380 36.43 -6.91 1.31
C ARG A 380 37.83 -7.45 0.98
N GLN A 381 38.04 -8.75 1.12
CA GLN A 381 39.30 -9.38 0.79
C GLN A 381 39.61 -9.32 -0.73
N ALA A 382 38.58 -9.50 -1.56
CA ALA A 382 38.71 -9.34 -3.01
C ALA A 382 39.14 -7.91 -3.40
N LEU A 383 38.55 -6.90 -2.74
CA LEU A 383 38.92 -5.50 -2.95
C LEU A 383 40.39 -5.24 -2.57
N VAL A 384 40.86 -5.72 -1.41
CA VAL A 384 42.25 -5.59 -0.97
C VAL A 384 43.21 -6.26 -1.95
N ALA A 385 42.86 -7.44 -2.44
CA ALA A 385 43.67 -8.17 -3.43
C ALA A 385 43.70 -7.44 -4.78
N ALA A 386 42.55 -6.93 -5.26
CA ALA A 386 42.45 -6.16 -6.49
C ALA A 386 43.25 -4.86 -6.43
N GLN A 387 43.20 -4.14 -5.31
CA GLN A 387 44.02 -2.95 -5.07
C GLN A 387 45.50 -3.27 -5.14
N SER A 388 45.97 -4.31 -4.43
CA SER A 388 47.35 -4.73 -4.42
C SER A 388 47.84 -5.15 -5.82
N ALA A 389 46.98 -5.84 -6.60
CA ALA A 389 47.30 -6.24 -7.96
C ALA A 389 47.41 -5.03 -8.91
N PHE A 390 46.53 -4.04 -8.74
CA PHE A 390 46.58 -2.81 -9.52
C PHE A 390 47.85 -2.03 -9.21
N ASP A 391 48.19 -1.79 -7.94
CA ASP A 391 49.40 -1.09 -7.50
C ASP A 391 50.67 -1.78 -8.00
N ALA A 392 50.73 -3.11 -7.87
CA ALA A 392 51.86 -3.90 -8.37
C ALA A 392 52.00 -3.83 -9.92
N SER A 393 50.86 -3.77 -10.64
CA SER A 393 50.90 -3.66 -12.11
C SER A 393 51.34 -2.26 -12.57
N GLN A 394 51.03 -1.21 -11.83
CA GLN A 394 51.51 0.15 -12.10
C GLN A 394 53.05 0.20 -11.92
N VAL A 395 53.57 -0.28 -10.79
CA VAL A 395 55.04 -0.35 -10.60
C VAL A 395 55.71 -1.23 -11.66
N GLY A 396 55.08 -2.37 -12.00
CA GLY A 396 55.58 -3.24 -13.08
C GLY A 396 55.63 -2.59 -14.45
N LEU A 397 54.68 -1.70 -14.75
CA LEU A 397 54.72 -0.91 -16.01
C LEU A 397 55.87 0.12 -16.00
N GLU A 398 56.10 0.79 -14.88
CA GLU A 398 57.20 1.75 -14.73
C GLU A 398 58.59 1.11 -14.95
N VAL A 399 58.78 -0.10 -14.42
CA VAL A 399 60.05 -0.84 -14.57
C VAL A 399 60.10 -1.71 -15.83
N GLY A 400 59.06 -1.70 -16.67
CA GLY A 400 58.99 -2.40 -17.94
C GLY A 400 58.73 -3.91 -17.89
N THR A 401 58.28 -4.44 -16.75
CA THR A 401 57.94 -5.87 -16.55
C THR A 401 56.47 -6.21 -16.82
N ARG A 402 55.63 -5.21 -16.95
CA ARG A 402 54.20 -5.31 -17.28
C ARG A 402 53.83 -4.43 -18.45
N THR A 403 52.76 -4.79 -19.13
CA THR A 403 52.21 -4.02 -20.26
C THR A 403 51.14 -3.03 -19.78
N VAL A 404 50.85 -2.02 -20.60
CA VAL A 404 49.70 -1.10 -20.37
C VAL A 404 48.38 -1.88 -20.25
N LEU A 405 48.22 -2.93 -21.08
CA LEU A 405 47.03 -3.79 -21.04
C LEU A 405 46.83 -4.48 -19.68
N ASP A 406 47.93 -4.94 -19.03
CA ASP A 406 47.88 -5.55 -17.70
C ASP A 406 47.37 -4.55 -16.65
N VAL A 407 47.84 -3.31 -16.69
CA VAL A 407 47.38 -2.24 -15.78
C VAL A 407 45.90 -1.93 -16.00
N LEU A 408 45.47 -1.79 -17.26
CA LEU A 408 44.09 -1.52 -17.60
C LEU A 408 43.15 -2.66 -17.15
N GLN A 409 43.57 -3.92 -17.28
CA GLN A 409 42.80 -5.07 -16.81
C GLN A 409 42.67 -5.10 -15.28
N ASN A 410 43.77 -4.84 -14.57
CA ASN A 410 43.75 -4.76 -13.09
C ASN A 410 42.94 -3.57 -12.60
N GLN A 411 42.93 -2.45 -13.29
CA GLN A 411 42.08 -1.29 -13.01
C GLN A 411 40.59 -1.63 -13.11
N ARG A 412 40.19 -2.35 -14.18
CA ARG A 412 38.79 -2.84 -14.31
C ARG A 412 38.40 -3.77 -13.18
N THR A 413 39.29 -4.69 -12.80
CA THR A 413 39.08 -5.62 -11.71
C THR A 413 38.91 -4.88 -10.38
N LEU A 414 39.71 -3.86 -10.12
CA LEU A 414 39.60 -3.00 -8.96
C LEU A 414 38.25 -2.24 -8.92
N PHE A 415 37.86 -1.60 -10.03
CA PHE A 415 36.58 -0.91 -10.15
C PHE A 415 35.41 -1.85 -9.83
N THR A 416 35.40 -3.06 -10.42
CA THR A 416 34.38 -4.06 -10.17
C THR A 416 34.37 -4.50 -8.71
N ALA A 417 35.54 -4.72 -8.09
CA ALA A 417 35.63 -5.12 -6.68
C ALA A 417 35.13 -4.01 -5.73
N GLN A 418 35.40 -2.75 -6.03
CA GLN A 418 34.86 -1.60 -5.27
C GLN A 418 33.33 -1.55 -5.32
N GLN A 419 32.76 -1.67 -6.51
CA GLN A 419 31.31 -1.68 -6.70
C GLN A 419 30.64 -2.87 -5.98
N GLU A 420 31.19 -4.09 -6.15
CA GLU A 420 30.64 -5.29 -5.51
C GLU A 420 30.71 -5.24 -3.98
N TYR A 421 31.77 -4.66 -3.43
CA TYR A 421 31.89 -4.46 -1.99
C TYR A 421 30.89 -3.44 -1.46
N ALA A 422 30.67 -2.31 -2.16
CA ALA A 422 29.65 -1.34 -1.83
C ALA A 422 28.24 -1.99 -1.80
N VAL A 423 27.88 -2.70 -2.88
CA VAL A 423 26.62 -3.41 -3.00
C VAL A 423 26.42 -4.42 -1.85
N ALA A 424 27.45 -5.21 -1.54
CA ALA A 424 27.35 -6.23 -0.48
C ALA A 424 27.08 -5.60 0.90
N ARG A 425 27.74 -4.49 1.26
CA ARG A 425 27.54 -3.79 2.55
C ARG A 425 26.12 -3.26 2.74
N TYR A 426 25.57 -2.58 1.75
CA TYR A 426 24.23 -2.03 1.85
C TYR A 426 23.15 -3.10 1.71
N ASN A 427 23.37 -4.14 0.90
CA ASN A 427 22.49 -5.30 0.85
C ASN A 427 22.40 -6.03 2.20
N TYR A 428 23.51 -6.14 2.93
CA TYR A 428 23.50 -6.70 4.29
C TYR A 428 22.55 -5.89 5.20
N LEU A 429 22.63 -4.55 5.22
CA LEU A 429 21.72 -3.71 6.01
C LEU A 429 20.26 -3.88 5.59
N GLN A 430 20.01 -3.92 4.30
CA GLN A 430 18.66 -4.15 3.77
C GLN A 430 18.11 -5.52 4.18
N ASN A 431 18.93 -6.57 4.09
CA ASN A 431 18.54 -7.93 4.47
C ASN A 431 18.29 -8.05 5.97
N ARG A 432 18.99 -7.29 6.81
CA ARG A 432 18.72 -7.18 8.24
C ARG A 432 17.32 -6.64 8.50
N LEU A 433 16.92 -5.54 7.85
CA LEU A 433 15.57 -4.98 7.98
C LEU A 433 14.50 -5.91 7.40
N LEU A 434 14.78 -6.60 6.30
CA LEU A 434 13.86 -7.58 5.71
C LEU A 434 13.62 -8.80 6.60
N LEU A 435 14.62 -9.24 7.37
CA LEU A 435 14.47 -10.31 8.35
C LEU A 435 13.49 -9.87 9.46
N GLU A 436 13.70 -8.67 10.03
CA GLU A 436 12.81 -8.11 11.06
C GLU A 436 11.38 -7.90 10.53
N GLN A 437 11.24 -7.41 9.30
CA GLN A 437 9.95 -7.28 8.63
C GLN A 437 9.24 -8.63 8.49
N THR A 438 9.97 -9.65 8.05
CA THR A 438 9.42 -11.00 7.87
C THR A 438 9.01 -11.61 9.21
N ALA A 439 9.80 -11.39 10.26
CA ALA A 439 9.48 -11.80 11.62
C ALA A 439 8.30 -11.01 12.22
N GLY A 440 7.93 -9.85 11.65
CA GLY A 440 6.87 -8.99 12.17
C GLY A 440 7.30 -8.17 13.39
N THR A 441 8.61 -8.06 13.62
CA THR A 441 9.23 -7.33 14.74
C THR A 441 9.76 -5.96 14.31
N LEU A 442 9.77 -5.67 13.00
CA LEU A 442 10.30 -4.42 12.47
C LEU A 442 9.56 -3.21 13.04
N ASP A 443 10.32 -2.29 13.61
CA ASP A 443 9.83 -1.01 14.10
C ASP A 443 10.84 0.14 13.85
N VAL A 444 10.50 1.34 14.29
CA VAL A 444 11.34 2.53 14.15
C VAL A 444 12.68 2.40 14.91
N ALA A 445 12.74 1.60 15.99
CA ALA A 445 13.98 1.38 16.73
C ALA A 445 15.05 0.69 15.86
N HIS A 446 14.64 -0.25 15.02
CA HIS A 446 15.55 -0.94 14.08
C HIS A 446 16.09 0.01 13.01
N VAL A 447 15.26 0.98 12.54
CA VAL A 447 15.75 2.06 11.66
C VAL A 447 16.82 2.91 12.37
N GLN A 448 16.60 3.25 13.65
CA GLN A 448 17.58 4.00 14.46
C GLN A 448 18.87 3.22 14.68
N GLU A 449 18.81 1.92 14.89
CA GLU A 449 20.01 1.06 15.00
C GLU A 449 20.83 1.09 13.71
N VAL A 450 20.17 0.93 12.55
CA VAL A 450 20.85 1.02 11.26
C VAL A 450 21.38 2.44 11.02
N ASN A 451 20.62 3.46 11.40
CA ASN A 451 21.04 4.86 11.28
C ASN A 451 22.32 5.18 12.05
N ARG A 452 22.52 4.57 13.23
CA ARG A 452 23.76 4.73 14.03
C ARG A 452 25.00 4.17 13.34
N LEU A 453 24.84 3.25 12.40
CA LEU A 453 25.95 2.72 11.61
C LEU A 453 26.37 3.68 10.47
N LEU A 454 25.49 4.57 10.05
CA LEU A 454 25.71 5.54 8.98
C LEU A 454 26.33 6.83 9.58
N THR A 455 27.65 6.91 9.58
CA THR A 455 28.38 7.96 10.32
C THR A 455 29.13 8.97 9.46
N VAL A 456 29.32 8.67 8.16
CA VAL A 456 30.16 9.45 7.24
C VAL A 456 29.29 10.14 6.19
N ASP A 457 29.62 11.39 5.84
CA ASP A 457 28.91 12.07 4.75
C ASP A 457 29.28 11.48 3.40
N ALA A 458 28.28 10.96 2.67
CA ALA A 458 28.49 10.25 1.41
C ALA A 458 29.12 11.13 0.33
N GLU A 459 28.70 12.38 0.20
CA GLU A 459 29.24 13.33 -0.80
C GLU A 459 30.67 13.81 -0.45
N ALA A 460 31.01 13.86 0.84
CA ALA A 460 32.37 14.19 1.25
C ALA A 460 33.40 13.07 0.93
N GLN A 461 32.94 11.83 0.76
CA GLN A 461 33.78 10.70 0.30
C GLN A 461 34.09 10.77 -1.21
N LEU A 462 33.18 11.36 -2.02
CA LEU A 462 33.40 11.54 -3.48
C LEU A 462 34.53 12.54 -3.78
N ASN A 463 34.84 13.44 -2.87
CA ASN A 463 35.83 14.51 -3.07
C ASN A 463 37.20 14.18 -2.46
N ARG A 464 37.43 12.97 -2.00
CA ARG A 464 38.70 12.45 -1.50
C ARG A 464 39.34 11.49 -2.49
#